data_3f4dab99480ad3b82431e04a31fc2aea
#
_entry.id   3f4dab99480ad3b82431e04a31fc2aea
#
_cell.length_a   1.000
_cell.length_b   1.000
_cell.length_c   1.000
_cell.angle_alpha   90.00
_cell.angle_beta   90.00
_cell.angle_gamma   90.00
#
_symmetry.space_group_name_H-M   'P 1'
#
loop_
_entity.id
_entity.type
_entity.pdbx_description
1 polymer ?
#
loop_
_entity_poly.entity_id
_entity_poly.type
_entity_poly.pdbx_seq_one_letter_code
_entity_poly.pdbx_strand_id
1 'polypeptide(L)'
;YLNQYFRESYLWSSLHHWNSSYNLLNPKRYKKGFHFVLTAQHVADRGMASTYLVSKGEETRQGIVVYSSPADDIAVLFIQEKFRNIEPIKYRPMKSILEVGEPIAYSGYPSSHKLMSIRGRVAGYEDKHGSGQQIILHTYGWFGCSGSVIFNKNGEVVGVLWGVDAEYYPSLAIVEDMIWVVPITKLDIKKPIKTICK
;
A
#
# COMPACT_ATOMS: atom_id res chain seq x y z
N TYR A 1 -19.81 -10.61 7.52
CA TYR A 1 -18.63 -10.52 8.41
C TYR A 1 -17.49 -9.70 7.80
N LEU A 2 -17.26 -9.70 6.48
CA LEU A 2 -16.26 -8.85 5.80
C LEU A 2 -16.61 -7.35 5.86
N ASN A 3 -17.88 -6.98 5.95
CA ASN A 3 -18.31 -5.58 5.96
C ASN A 3 -17.88 -4.79 7.22
N GLN A 4 -17.58 -5.46 8.31
CA GLN A 4 -17.16 -4.80 9.56
C GLN A 4 -15.68 -4.40 9.54
N TYR A 5 -14.84 -5.10 8.76
CA TYR A 5 -13.42 -4.81 8.63
C TYR A 5 -13.12 -3.71 7.60
N PHE A 6 -14.07 -3.41 6.69
CA PHE A 6 -13.87 -2.48 5.58
C PHE A 6 -14.28 -1.04 5.87
N ARG A 7 -14.91 -0.75 6.98
CA ARG A 7 -15.38 0.62 7.26
C ARG A 7 -14.26 1.65 7.36
N GLU A 8 -13.00 1.25 7.56
CA GLU A 8 -11.93 2.20 7.89
C GLU A 8 -10.53 1.83 7.34
N SER A 9 -10.42 1.00 6.30
CA SER A 9 -9.12 0.71 5.69
C SER A 9 -8.72 1.82 4.71
N TYR A 10 -8.28 2.94 5.25
CA TYR A 10 -7.73 4.04 4.48
C TYR A 10 -6.24 3.85 4.29
N LEU A 11 -5.85 3.20 3.22
CA LEU A 11 -4.49 3.23 2.70
C LEU A 11 -4.55 3.92 1.33
N TRP A 12 -3.75 4.89 1.16
CA TRP A 12 -3.91 6.08 0.35
C TRP A 12 -3.15 6.05 -0.95
N SER A 13 -3.77 6.47 -2.04
CA SER A 13 -3.17 6.64 -3.35
C SER A 13 -3.11 8.10 -3.86
N SER A 14 -3.43 9.11 -3.05
CA SER A 14 -3.23 10.48 -3.50
C SER A 14 -2.09 11.16 -2.74
N LEU A 15 -0.89 11.07 -3.29
CA LEU A 15 0.28 11.80 -2.82
C LEU A 15 0.49 13.03 -3.70
N HIS A 16 0.34 14.22 -3.13
CA HIS A 16 0.64 15.48 -3.81
C HIS A 16 2.04 15.99 -3.47
N HIS A 17 2.72 16.52 -4.47
CA HIS A 17 4.09 17.01 -4.39
C HIS A 17 4.21 18.28 -3.56
N TRP A 18 5.04 18.28 -2.52
CA TRP A 18 5.49 19.50 -1.87
C TRP A 18 6.98 19.46 -1.47
N ASN A 19 7.67 20.58 -1.67
CA ASN A 19 9.08 20.76 -1.34
C ASN A 19 9.17 21.57 -0.05
N SER A 20 9.56 20.96 1.07
CA SER A 20 10.09 21.72 2.19
C SER A 20 11.04 20.86 3.03
N SER A 21 12.26 21.31 3.13
CA SER A 21 13.30 20.73 3.97
C SER A 21 13.07 21.16 5.42
N TYR A 22 12.42 20.31 6.21
CA TYR A 22 12.34 20.49 7.67
C TYR A 22 12.96 19.29 8.39
N ASN A 23 13.77 19.60 9.42
CA ASN A 23 14.39 18.64 10.32
C ASN A 23 13.33 17.93 11.18
N LEU A 24 12.63 16.94 10.60
CA LEU A 24 11.54 16.20 11.25
C LEU A 24 12.03 14.95 12.02
N LEU A 25 13.31 14.62 11.94
CA LEU A 25 13.89 13.42 12.54
C LEU A 25 14.38 13.63 13.99
N ASN A 26 13.68 14.41 14.83
CA ASN A 26 14.03 14.48 16.24
C ASN A 26 13.14 13.56 17.09
N PRO A 27 13.61 12.36 17.47
CA PRO A 27 12.79 11.35 18.17
C PRO A 27 12.33 11.83 19.58
N LYS A 28 12.97 12.83 20.19
CA LYS A 28 12.58 13.37 21.49
C LYS A 28 11.25 14.13 21.49
N ARG A 29 10.71 14.47 20.33
CA ARG A 29 9.41 15.16 20.17
C ARG A 29 8.20 14.22 20.17
N TYR A 30 8.38 12.91 20.00
CA TYR A 30 7.29 11.96 19.72
C TYR A 30 6.89 11.18 20.96
N LYS A 31 6.13 11.79 21.86
CA LYS A 31 5.58 11.12 23.05
C LYS A 31 4.30 10.29 22.79
N LYS A 32 3.78 10.26 21.58
CA LYS A 32 2.49 9.58 21.25
C LYS A 32 2.64 8.72 19.99
N GLY A 33 3.03 7.47 20.15
CA GLY A 33 2.95 6.42 19.12
C GLY A 33 3.49 6.79 17.72
N PHE A 34 3.96 5.80 17.00
CA PHE A 34 4.38 5.94 15.60
C PHE A 34 3.22 5.55 14.69
N HIS A 35 2.97 6.34 13.65
CA HIS A 35 1.96 6.05 12.65
C HIS A 35 2.63 5.89 11.30
N PHE A 36 2.29 4.82 10.59
CA PHE A 36 2.87 4.47 9.30
C PHE A 36 1.79 4.39 8.23
N VAL A 37 2.19 4.73 7.01
CA VAL A 37 1.39 4.54 5.79
C VAL A 37 2.16 3.60 4.88
N LEU A 38 1.56 2.48 4.54
CA LEU A 38 2.08 1.51 3.59
C LEU A 38 1.57 1.86 2.20
N THR A 39 2.45 1.85 1.20
CA THR A 39 2.12 2.18 -0.20
C THR A 39 3.06 1.46 -1.17
N ALA A 40 2.81 1.56 -2.47
CA ALA A 40 3.76 1.16 -3.50
C ALA A 40 4.92 2.16 -3.60
N GLN A 41 6.11 1.68 -3.97
CA GLN A 41 7.30 2.52 -4.06
C GLN A 41 7.19 3.56 -5.18
N HIS A 42 6.67 3.17 -6.35
CA HIS A 42 6.50 4.11 -7.48
C HIS A 42 5.52 5.26 -7.16
N VAL A 43 4.65 5.12 -6.15
CA VAL A 43 3.78 6.18 -5.63
C VAL A 43 4.57 7.14 -4.74
N ALA A 44 5.60 6.64 -4.05
CA ALA A 44 6.50 7.38 -3.18
C ALA A 44 7.95 7.37 -3.73
N ASP A 45 8.11 7.69 -4.99
CA ASP A 45 9.26 7.43 -5.87
C ASP A 45 10.52 8.28 -5.60
N ARG A 46 10.41 9.34 -4.81
CA ARG A 46 11.53 10.24 -4.50
C ARG A 46 12.60 9.65 -3.58
N GLY A 47 12.37 8.45 -3.06
CA GLY A 47 13.30 7.74 -2.20
C GLY A 47 13.25 8.14 -0.73
N MET A 48 14.22 7.62 0.02
CA MET A 48 14.31 7.78 1.49
C MET A 48 14.38 9.25 1.91
N ALA A 49 13.75 9.55 3.04
CA ALA A 49 13.65 10.88 3.65
C ALA A 49 12.87 11.93 2.84
N SER A 50 12.35 11.59 1.68
CA SER A 50 11.45 12.46 0.92
C SER A 50 10.12 12.63 1.64
N THR A 51 9.50 13.78 1.42
CA THR A 51 8.23 14.14 2.05
C THR A 51 7.09 14.19 1.06
N TYR A 52 5.93 13.70 1.50
CA TYR A 52 4.70 13.68 0.74
C TYR A 52 3.54 14.20 1.60
N LEU A 53 2.53 14.72 0.94
CA LEU A 53 1.27 15.02 1.60
C LEU A 53 0.38 13.78 1.55
N VAL A 54 0.01 13.28 2.72
CA VAL A 54 -0.95 12.18 2.89
C VAL A 54 -2.25 12.79 3.34
N SER A 55 -3.29 12.65 2.53
CA SER A 55 -4.58 13.27 2.85
C SER A 55 -5.66 12.21 3.10
N LYS A 56 -6.64 12.50 3.92
CA LYS A 56 -7.87 11.76 4.14
C LYS A 56 -9.04 12.71 4.24
N GLY A 57 -9.92 12.70 3.23
CA GLY A 57 -10.94 13.73 3.12
C GLY A 57 -10.28 15.10 3.09
N GLU A 58 -10.67 15.96 4.01
CA GLU A 58 -10.09 17.31 4.13
C GLU A 58 -8.83 17.38 5.01
N GLU A 59 -8.52 16.32 5.76
CA GLU A 59 -7.33 16.28 6.59
C GLU A 59 -6.10 15.90 5.77
N THR A 60 -5.00 16.64 5.99
CA THR A 60 -3.70 16.36 5.36
C THR A 60 -2.62 16.27 6.43
N ARG A 61 -1.71 15.32 6.26
CA ARG A 61 -0.52 15.12 7.09
C ARG A 61 0.72 15.07 6.22
N GLN A 62 1.84 15.52 6.75
CA GLN A 62 3.12 15.32 6.10
C GLN A 62 3.63 13.92 6.45
N GLY A 63 3.95 13.14 5.42
CA GLY A 63 4.57 11.82 5.53
C GLY A 63 6.01 11.87 5.05
N ILE A 64 6.90 11.16 5.74
CA ILE A 64 8.32 11.02 5.37
C ILE A 64 8.57 9.58 4.99
N VAL A 65 9.21 9.34 3.84
CA VAL A 65 9.60 7.99 3.42
C VAL A 65 10.70 7.46 4.36
N VAL A 66 10.37 6.43 5.11
CA VAL A 66 11.26 5.78 6.08
C VAL A 66 11.68 4.38 5.66
N TYR A 67 11.06 3.86 4.62
CA TYR A 67 11.43 2.63 3.92
C TYR A 67 11.05 2.74 2.45
N SER A 68 11.96 2.32 1.58
CA SER A 68 11.74 2.27 0.14
C SER A 68 12.49 1.08 -0.44
N SER A 69 11.80 0.22 -1.17
CA SER A 69 12.35 -0.92 -1.91
C SER A 69 11.89 -0.84 -3.36
N PRO A 70 12.69 -0.25 -4.28
CA PRO A 70 12.35 -0.23 -5.69
C PRO A 70 12.23 -1.62 -6.30
N ALA A 71 13.04 -2.58 -5.82
CA ALA A 71 13.01 -3.96 -6.31
C ALA A 71 11.69 -4.69 -5.99
N ASP A 72 11.09 -4.36 -4.85
CA ASP A 72 9.83 -4.97 -4.41
C ASP A 72 8.62 -4.04 -4.59
N ASP A 73 8.85 -2.82 -5.08
CA ASP A 73 7.83 -1.78 -5.20
C ASP A 73 7.00 -1.55 -3.92
N ILE A 74 7.67 -1.53 -2.76
CA ILE A 74 7.06 -1.22 -1.46
C ILE A 74 7.72 0.00 -0.85
N ALA A 75 6.91 0.91 -0.32
CA ALA A 75 7.36 2.03 0.50
C ALA A 75 6.54 2.16 1.77
N VAL A 76 7.17 2.71 2.81
CA VAL A 76 6.52 3.06 4.08
C VAL A 76 6.84 4.51 4.41
N LEU A 77 5.79 5.28 4.67
CA LEU A 77 5.91 6.64 5.15
C LEU A 77 5.59 6.69 6.65
N PHE A 78 6.33 7.52 7.36
CA PHE A 78 6.03 7.89 8.73
C PHE A 78 5.20 9.17 8.73
N ILE A 79 4.11 9.20 9.49
CA ILE A 79 3.34 10.41 9.79
C ILE A 79 3.39 10.69 11.28
N GLN A 80 3.55 11.96 11.63
CA GLN A 80 3.72 12.37 13.03
C GLN A 80 2.44 12.24 13.83
N GLU A 81 1.31 12.54 13.23
CA GLU A 81 0.00 12.55 13.88
C GLU A 81 -0.98 11.68 13.12
N LYS A 82 -1.76 10.88 13.82
CA LYS A 82 -2.86 10.12 13.22
C LYS A 82 -3.94 11.07 12.68
N PHE A 83 -4.67 10.59 11.69
CA PHE A 83 -5.89 11.25 11.24
C PHE A 83 -6.97 11.15 12.32
N ARG A 84 -7.81 12.17 12.40
CA ARG A 84 -8.97 12.16 13.33
C ARG A 84 -9.96 11.09 12.87
N ASN A 85 -10.68 10.53 13.84
CA ASN A 85 -11.74 9.55 13.58
C ASN A 85 -11.29 8.32 12.75
N ILE A 86 -10.02 7.96 12.81
CA ILE A 86 -9.49 6.71 12.26
C ILE A 86 -8.67 5.99 13.33
N GLU A 87 -8.97 4.73 13.52
CA GLU A 87 -8.06 3.83 14.21
C GLU A 87 -7.12 3.18 13.17
N PRO A 88 -5.80 3.22 13.38
CA PRO A 88 -4.86 2.55 12.51
C PRO A 88 -5.16 1.06 12.42
N ILE A 89 -5.03 0.50 11.22
CA ILE A 89 -5.20 -0.93 11.04
C ILE A 89 -4.10 -1.66 11.82
N LYS A 90 -4.49 -2.67 12.56
CA LYS A 90 -3.51 -3.56 13.20
C LYS A 90 -2.76 -4.30 12.12
N TYR A 91 -1.46 -4.09 12.03
CA TYR A 91 -0.61 -4.81 11.09
C TYR A 91 -0.61 -6.30 11.44
N ARG A 92 -1.29 -7.06 10.62
CA ARG A 92 -1.36 -8.52 10.70
C ARG A 92 -0.91 -9.08 9.36
N PRO A 93 0.39 -9.32 9.17
CA PRO A 93 0.87 -9.93 7.93
C PRO A 93 0.37 -11.37 7.85
N MET A 94 -0.03 -11.80 6.66
CA MET A 94 -0.36 -13.20 6.43
C MET A 94 0.86 -14.07 6.73
N LYS A 95 0.62 -15.25 7.29
CA LYS A 95 1.67 -16.20 7.69
C LYS A 95 1.88 -17.34 6.70
N SER A 96 0.90 -17.60 5.87
CA SER A 96 0.90 -18.68 4.88
C SER A 96 0.55 -18.13 3.51
N ILE A 97 1.04 -18.78 2.47
CA ILE A 97 0.65 -18.50 1.09
C ILE A 97 -0.85 -18.81 0.95
N LEU A 98 -1.59 -17.90 0.31
CA LEU A 98 -3.00 -18.11 0.02
C LEU A 98 -3.16 -19.15 -1.09
N GLU A 99 -4.20 -19.95 -1.01
CA GLU A 99 -4.55 -20.85 -2.08
C GLU A 99 -5.21 -20.11 -3.27
N VAL A 100 -5.01 -20.62 -4.48
CA VAL A 100 -5.73 -20.11 -5.66
C VAL A 100 -7.23 -20.22 -5.41
N GLY A 101 -7.97 -19.16 -5.74
CA GLY A 101 -9.39 -19.05 -5.46
C GLY A 101 -9.75 -18.44 -4.09
N GLU A 102 -8.79 -18.29 -3.17
CA GLU A 102 -9.09 -17.63 -1.88
C GLU A 102 -9.57 -16.19 -2.06
N PRO A 103 -10.61 -15.80 -1.30
CA PRO A 103 -11.17 -14.46 -1.41
C PRO A 103 -10.23 -13.41 -0.80
N ILE A 104 -10.13 -12.28 -1.50
CA ILE A 104 -9.42 -11.08 -1.07
C ILE A 104 -10.32 -9.85 -1.20
N ALA A 105 -9.88 -8.77 -0.59
CA ALA A 105 -10.50 -7.48 -0.81
C ALA A 105 -9.51 -6.34 -0.58
N TYR A 106 -9.78 -5.20 -1.21
CA TYR A 106 -9.03 -3.96 -1.01
C TYR A 106 -9.92 -2.73 -1.21
N SER A 107 -9.39 -1.57 -0.85
CA SER A 107 -10.03 -0.29 -1.13
C SER A 107 -9.03 0.64 -1.80
N GLY A 108 -9.48 1.36 -2.84
CA GLY A 108 -8.64 2.26 -3.63
C GLY A 108 -9.46 3.33 -4.35
N TYR A 109 -8.78 4.12 -5.17
CA TYR A 109 -9.35 5.26 -5.90
C TYR A 109 -9.14 5.11 -7.42
N PRO A 110 -9.74 4.08 -8.06
CA PRO A 110 -9.53 3.84 -9.48
C PRO A 110 -9.99 5.05 -10.31
N SER A 111 -9.20 5.45 -11.30
CA SER A 111 -9.48 6.57 -12.22
C SER A 111 -9.92 7.88 -11.55
N SER A 112 -9.39 8.17 -10.37
CA SER A 112 -9.78 9.35 -9.58
C SER A 112 -11.25 9.35 -9.10
N HIS A 113 -11.93 8.21 -9.16
CA HIS A 113 -13.22 8.02 -8.52
C HIS A 113 -13.12 8.16 -7.00
N LYS A 114 -14.26 8.23 -6.33
CA LYS A 114 -14.32 8.13 -4.87
C LYS A 114 -13.81 6.76 -4.41
N LEU A 115 -13.48 6.66 -3.12
CA LEU A 115 -13.04 5.39 -2.53
C LEU A 115 -14.00 4.25 -2.86
N MET A 116 -13.48 3.23 -3.49
CA MET A 116 -14.20 2.01 -3.85
C MET A 116 -13.61 0.83 -3.07
N SER A 117 -14.50 -0.03 -2.55
CA SER A 117 -14.10 -1.31 -1.94
C SER A 117 -14.39 -2.43 -2.91
N ILE A 118 -13.37 -3.16 -3.27
CA ILE A 118 -13.36 -4.14 -4.35
C ILE A 118 -13.01 -5.51 -3.79
N ARG A 119 -13.67 -6.55 -4.28
CA ARG A 119 -13.44 -7.95 -3.90
C ARG A 119 -12.96 -8.72 -5.10
N GLY A 120 -12.15 -9.72 -4.84
CA GLY A 120 -11.64 -10.63 -5.85
C GLY A 120 -11.15 -11.94 -5.25
N ARG A 121 -10.32 -12.64 -6.01
CA ARG A 121 -9.73 -13.92 -5.62
C ARG A 121 -8.27 -13.98 -6.06
N VAL A 122 -7.50 -14.81 -5.37
CA VAL A 122 -6.17 -15.18 -5.84
C VAL A 122 -6.31 -15.96 -7.14
N ALA A 123 -5.69 -15.49 -8.23
CA ALA A 123 -5.64 -16.16 -9.52
C ALA A 123 -4.40 -17.05 -9.64
N GLY A 124 -3.26 -16.64 -9.08
CA GLY A 124 -2.03 -17.39 -9.19
C GLY A 124 -0.83 -16.65 -8.60
N TYR A 125 0.34 -17.17 -8.94
CA TYR A 125 1.63 -16.66 -8.51
C TYR A 125 2.62 -16.72 -9.67
N GLU A 126 3.31 -15.62 -9.93
CA GLU A 126 4.33 -15.55 -10.97
C GLU A 126 5.56 -14.78 -10.50
N ASP A 127 6.71 -15.10 -11.09
CA ASP A 127 7.91 -14.28 -10.94
C ASP A 127 7.97 -13.26 -12.09
N LYS A 128 7.71 -12.01 -11.78
CA LYS A 128 7.79 -10.93 -12.76
C LYS A 128 9.19 -10.30 -12.72
N HIS A 129 9.91 -10.45 -13.83
CA HIS A 129 11.21 -9.80 -14.06
C HIS A 129 12.30 -10.11 -13.00
N GLY A 130 12.29 -11.31 -12.41
CA GLY A 130 13.28 -11.71 -11.42
C GLY A 130 13.14 -11.01 -10.06
N SER A 131 12.03 -10.31 -9.82
CA SER A 131 11.72 -9.70 -8.52
C SER A 131 11.23 -10.71 -7.47
N GLY A 132 11.21 -11.99 -7.84
CA GLY A 132 10.65 -13.08 -7.06
C GLY A 132 9.13 -13.10 -7.08
N GLN A 133 8.56 -14.12 -6.48
CA GLN A 133 7.15 -14.44 -6.56
C GLN A 133 6.25 -13.27 -6.20
N GLN A 134 5.34 -12.94 -7.10
CA GLN A 134 4.27 -11.96 -6.96
C GLN A 134 2.93 -12.71 -6.89
N ILE A 135 1.92 -12.06 -6.35
CA ILE A 135 0.55 -12.59 -6.31
C ILE A 135 -0.23 -11.96 -7.46
N ILE A 136 -0.90 -12.79 -8.26
CA ILE A 136 -1.85 -12.33 -9.24
C ILE A 136 -3.25 -12.49 -8.66
N LEU A 137 -4.03 -11.42 -8.72
CA LEU A 137 -5.42 -11.43 -8.30
C LEU A 137 -6.34 -11.25 -9.50
N HIS A 138 -7.40 -12.04 -9.56
CA HIS A 138 -8.52 -11.78 -10.44
C HIS A 138 -9.50 -10.85 -9.72
N THR A 139 -9.39 -9.58 -10.06
CA THR A 139 -10.21 -8.51 -9.48
C THR A 139 -9.99 -7.23 -10.29
N TYR A 140 -10.97 -6.35 -10.32
CA TYR A 140 -10.82 -5.06 -10.99
C TYR A 140 -9.67 -4.25 -10.38
N GLY A 141 -8.85 -3.65 -11.22
CA GLY A 141 -7.82 -2.68 -10.85
C GLY A 141 -7.57 -1.66 -11.96
N TRP A 142 -7.21 -0.46 -11.57
CA TRP A 142 -6.94 0.64 -12.50
C TRP A 142 -5.95 1.64 -11.90
N PHE A 143 -5.49 2.58 -12.73
CA PHE A 143 -4.66 3.70 -12.27
C PHE A 143 -5.31 4.40 -11.07
N GLY A 144 -4.55 4.63 -10.00
CA GLY A 144 -5.03 5.14 -8.72
C GLY A 144 -5.29 4.06 -7.67
N CYS A 145 -5.26 2.77 -8.03
CA CYS A 145 -5.29 1.66 -7.06
C CYS A 145 -3.91 1.32 -6.50
N SER A 146 -2.82 1.77 -7.13
CA SER A 146 -1.45 1.53 -6.67
C SER A 146 -1.25 1.95 -5.21
N GLY A 147 -0.60 1.10 -4.42
CA GLY A 147 -0.40 1.29 -2.99
C GLY A 147 -1.56 0.81 -2.12
N SER A 148 -2.66 0.36 -2.71
CA SER A 148 -3.75 -0.25 -1.93
C SER A 148 -3.28 -1.53 -1.25
N VAL A 149 -3.66 -1.69 0.02
CA VAL A 149 -3.37 -2.90 0.79
C VAL A 149 -4.44 -3.94 0.54
N ILE A 150 -4.00 -5.15 0.26
CA ILE A 150 -4.85 -6.31 0.03
C ILE A 150 -5.03 -7.06 1.34
N PHE A 151 -6.27 -7.46 1.63
CA PHE A 151 -6.64 -8.23 2.81
C PHE A 151 -7.26 -9.57 2.42
N ASN A 152 -6.98 -10.61 3.20
CA ASN A 152 -7.70 -11.87 3.12
C ASN A 152 -9.00 -11.83 3.97
N LYS A 153 -9.75 -12.92 3.96
CA LYS A 153 -11.00 -13.08 4.72
C LYS A 153 -10.86 -12.93 6.24
N ASN A 154 -9.63 -13.08 6.78
CA ASN A 154 -9.33 -12.96 8.20
C ASN A 154 -8.91 -11.53 8.59
N GLY A 155 -8.86 -10.60 7.63
CA GLY A 155 -8.36 -9.24 7.82
C GLY A 155 -6.83 -9.17 7.99
N GLU A 156 -6.11 -10.19 7.53
CA GLU A 156 -4.66 -10.18 7.48
C GLU A 156 -4.19 -9.50 6.20
N VAL A 157 -3.08 -8.78 6.30
CA VAL A 157 -2.46 -8.10 5.16
C VAL A 157 -1.77 -9.13 4.28
N VAL A 158 -2.19 -9.20 3.04
CA VAL A 158 -1.67 -10.09 1.99
C VAL A 158 -0.50 -9.47 1.26
N GLY A 159 -0.65 -8.20 0.89
CA GLY A 159 0.34 -7.48 0.11
C GLY A 159 -0.10 -6.08 -0.28
N VAL A 160 0.64 -5.50 -1.20
CA VAL A 160 0.44 -4.15 -1.73
C VAL A 160 0.20 -4.24 -3.23
N LEU A 161 -0.89 -3.68 -3.71
CA LEU A 161 -1.18 -3.57 -5.13
C LEU A 161 -0.18 -2.60 -5.79
N TRP A 162 0.49 -3.05 -6.85
CA TRP A 162 1.42 -2.19 -7.55
C TRP A 162 1.09 -1.96 -9.02
N GLY A 163 0.32 -2.83 -9.66
CA GLY A 163 0.02 -2.66 -11.07
C GLY A 163 -1.13 -3.51 -11.56
N VAL A 164 -1.54 -3.22 -12.78
CA VAL A 164 -2.44 -4.02 -13.59
C VAL A 164 -1.62 -4.72 -14.67
N ASP A 165 -2.11 -5.84 -15.17
CA ASP A 165 -1.46 -6.51 -16.28
C ASP A 165 -1.70 -5.78 -17.60
N ALA A 166 -0.78 -5.94 -18.53
CA ALA A 166 -0.87 -5.32 -19.86
C ALA A 166 -0.34 -6.29 -20.91
N GLU A 167 -1.14 -6.52 -21.92
CA GLU A 167 -0.78 -7.33 -23.07
C GLU A 167 -0.51 -6.47 -24.30
N TYR A 168 0.44 -6.88 -25.09
CA TYR A 168 0.79 -6.20 -26.34
C TYR A 168 0.54 -7.11 -27.53
N TYR A 169 -0.71 -7.11 -28.05
CA TYR A 169 -1.03 -7.79 -29.30
C TYR A 169 -2.43 -7.39 -29.82
N PRO A 170 -2.54 -6.85 -31.02
CA PRO A 170 -1.54 -6.16 -31.86
C PRO A 170 -1.23 -4.74 -31.36
N SER A 171 -1.95 -4.27 -30.35
CA SER A 171 -1.78 -3.00 -29.66
C SER A 171 -1.72 -3.26 -28.15
N LEU A 172 -1.23 -2.27 -27.41
CA LEU A 172 -1.25 -2.32 -25.94
C LEU A 172 -2.70 -2.38 -25.42
N ALA A 173 -3.03 -3.42 -24.70
CA ALA A 173 -4.29 -3.58 -23.98
C ALA A 173 -4.02 -3.75 -22.49
N ILE A 174 -4.79 -3.05 -21.67
CA ILE A 174 -4.72 -3.20 -20.21
C ILE A 174 -5.71 -4.28 -19.80
N VAL A 175 -5.24 -5.27 -19.04
CA VAL A 175 -6.04 -6.36 -18.50
C VAL A 175 -6.48 -5.96 -17.09
N GLU A 176 -7.57 -5.20 -17.01
CA GLU A 176 -8.01 -4.52 -15.78
C GLU A 176 -8.53 -5.45 -14.69
N ASP A 177 -8.75 -6.71 -14.99
CA ASP A 177 -9.19 -7.75 -14.05
C ASP A 177 -8.06 -8.67 -13.57
N MET A 178 -6.82 -8.42 -14.02
CA MET A 178 -5.61 -9.09 -13.56
C MET A 178 -4.65 -8.06 -12.93
N ILE A 179 -4.55 -8.10 -11.63
CA ILE A 179 -3.70 -7.18 -10.89
C ILE A 179 -2.55 -7.86 -10.19
N TRP A 180 -1.45 -7.14 -10.12
CA TRP A 180 -0.19 -7.58 -9.51
C TRP A 180 -0.06 -7.05 -8.09
N VAL A 181 0.30 -7.94 -7.17
CA VAL A 181 0.43 -7.63 -5.75
C VAL A 181 1.79 -8.13 -5.24
N VAL A 182 2.52 -7.22 -4.62
CA VAL A 182 3.74 -7.58 -3.89
C VAL A 182 3.35 -8.23 -2.58
N PRO A 183 3.81 -9.47 -2.30
CA PRO A 183 3.53 -10.13 -1.02
C PRO A 183 4.07 -9.33 0.16
N ILE A 184 3.28 -9.22 1.22
CA ILE A 184 3.67 -8.47 2.43
C ILE A 184 4.89 -9.08 3.14
N THR A 185 5.18 -10.35 2.89
CA THR A 185 6.35 -11.05 3.42
C THR A 185 7.68 -10.45 2.96
N LYS A 186 7.68 -9.67 1.85
CA LYS A 186 8.86 -8.92 1.39
C LYS A 186 9.16 -7.69 2.24
N LEU A 187 8.21 -7.21 3.04
CA LEU A 187 8.41 -6.09 3.96
C LEU A 187 8.94 -6.58 5.32
N ASP A 188 10.20 -6.30 5.62
CA ASP A 188 10.68 -6.35 7.00
C ASP A 188 10.26 -5.09 7.76
N ILE A 189 9.14 -5.18 8.49
CA ILE A 189 8.57 -4.06 9.25
C ILE A 189 9.53 -3.47 10.30
N LYS A 190 10.57 -4.20 10.70
CA LYS A 190 11.59 -3.68 11.65
C LYS A 190 12.45 -2.60 11.01
N LYS A 191 12.63 -2.63 9.66
CA LYS A 191 13.46 -1.64 8.95
C LYS A 191 12.88 -0.22 9.07
N PRO A 192 11.62 0.07 8.70
CA PRO A 192 11.05 1.41 8.87
C PRO A 192 11.03 1.86 10.33
N ILE A 193 10.76 0.96 11.29
CA ILE A 193 10.78 1.30 12.72
C ILE A 193 12.18 1.72 13.16
N LYS A 194 13.22 0.96 12.79
CA LYS A 194 14.61 1.29 13.13
C LYS A 194 15.08 2.62 12.54
N THR A 195 14.56 3.02 11.39
CA THR A 195 14.91 4.28 10.74
C THR A 195 14.48 5.49 11.58
N ILE A 196 13.38 5.37 12.32
CA ILE A 196 12.84 6.47 13.15
C ILE A 196 13.44 6.44 14.56
N CYS A 197 13.82 5.27 15.05
CA CYS A 197 14.32 5.09 16.43
C CYS A 197 15.83 5.33 16.56
N LYS A 198 16.52 5.72 15.50
CA LYS A 198 17.91 6.19 15.52
C LYS A 198 17.95 7.68 15.82
#